data_3e614fdaef44373d03ce2011cdecea3c
#
_entry.id   3e614fdaef44373d03ce2011cdecea3c
#
_cell.length_a   1.000
_cell.length_b   1.000
_cell.length_c   1.000
_cell.angle_alpha   90.00
_cell.angle_beta   90.00
_cell.angle_gamma   90.00
#
_symmetry.space_group_name_H-M   'P 1'
#
loop_
_entity.id
_entity.type
_entity.pdbx_description
1 polymer ?
#
loop_
_entity_poly.entity_id
_entity_poly.type
_entity_poly.pdbx_seq_one_letter_code
_entity_poly.pdbx_strand_id
1 'polypeptide(L)'
;MYAHTLLLFYERRYQMNNILKYSSKLFFLGLAASTIALATNVPATAEETPQAGQELVNRADGQWIKDATGWWFKYPDGTYPKNQWKQINSRYYYFNNQGYITTGWKQLTGFNKHKEVSWYYFDPTNGDMKTGWQAINGKWYYFDPTEGYMLTGVKQIGAPGVRKYYYLHPTNGDMQTGWHKLPHSYANGETIYYWRYFDPEDGHRVEGWRKIDGDWYHFTRGMGVMSSSAWNGQYYLKEDGKMAHDETLLIRGKYYTFNSDGIVTSVK
;
A
#
# COMPACT_ATOMS: atom_id res chain seq x y z
N MET A 1 6.93 -14.82 33.75
CA MET A 1 7.21 -13.76 32.75
C MET A 1 7.25 -14.28 31.30
N TYR A 2 7.50 -15.56 31.06
CA TYR A 2 7.53 -16.16 29.70
C TYR A 2 6.16 -16.38 29.02
N ALA A 3 5.07 -16.50 29.79
CA ALA A 3 3.74 -16.76 29.25
C ALA A 3 3.10 -15.55 28.54
N HIS A 4 3.44 -14.34 28.94
CA HIS A 4 2.87 -13.10 28.35
C HIS A 4 3.48 -12.78 26.98
N THR A 5 4.74 -13.15 26.75
CA THR A 5 5.44 -12.93 25.47
C THR A 5 4.95 -13.89 24.40
N LEU A 6 4.67 -15.15 24.78
CA LEU A 6 4.11 -16.16 23.88
C LEU A 6 2.67 -15.87 23.44
N LEU A 7 1.86 -15.28 24.34
CA LEU A 7 0.48 -14.90 24.03
C LEU A 7 0.41 -13.77 22.99
N LEU A 8 1.31 -12.78 23.09
CA LEU A 8 1.43 -11.69 22.12
C LEU A 8 1.92 -12.16 20.73
N PHE A 9 2.75 -13.21 20.69
CA PHE A 9 3.16 -13.86 19.44
C PHE A 9 2.02 -14.63 18.77
N TYR A 10 1.17 -15.28 19.57
CA TYR A 10 0.03 -16.06 19.07
C TYR A 10 -1.09 -15.16 18.54
N GLU A 11 -1.39 -14.06 19.22
CA GLU A 11 -2.38 -13.07 18.77
C GLU A 11 -1.93 -12.32 17.51
N ARG A 12 -0.64 -12.01 17.34
CA ARG A 12 -0.12 -11.38 16.12
C ARG A 12 -0.22 -12.31 14.91
N ARG A 13 0.06 -13.60 15.07
CA ARG A 13 -0.09 -14.60 14.00
C ARG A 13 -1.56 -14.81 13.60
N TYR A 14 -2.47 -14.69 14.56
CA TYR A 14 -3.91 -14.80 14.32
C TYR A 14 -4.46 -13.59 13.56
N GLN A 15 -3.99 -12.39 13.83
CA GLN A 15 -4.39 -11.15 13.14
C GLN A 15 -3.88 -11.10 11.68
N MET A 16 -2.65 -11.55 11.41
CA MET A 16 -2.10 -11.58 10.05
C MET A 16 -2.78 -12.62 9.16
N ASN A 17 -3.08 -13.80 9.68
CA ASN A 17 -3.84 -14.82 8.96
C ASN A 17 -5.27 -14.36 8.63
N ASN A 18 -5.85 -13.46 9.43
CA ASN A 18 -7.17 -12.88 9.16
C ASN A 18 -7.11 -11.78 8.08
N ILE A 19 -6.08 -10.96 8.04
CA ILE A 19 -5.91 -9.94 6.97
C ILE A 19 -5.73 -10.63 5.60
N LEU A 20 -4.92 -11.70 5.53
CA LEU A 20 -4.77 -12.50 4.33
C LEU A 20 -6.04 -13.27 3.95
N LYS A 21 -6.84 -13.74 4.94
CA LYS A 21 -8.14 -14.38 4.70
C LYS A 21 -9.22 -13.40 4.24
N TYR A 22 -9.19 -12.15 4.70
CA TYR A 22 -10.16 -11.14 4.25
C TYR A 22 -9.84 -10.61 2.84
N SER A 23 -8.56 -10.50 2.46
CA SER A 23 -8.20 -10.15 1.08
C SER A 23 -8.54 -11.26 0.09
N SER A 24 -8.43 -12.54 0.48
CA SER A 24 -8.81 -13.67 -0.37
C SER A 24 -10.30 -13.98 -0.38
N LYS A 25 -11.07 -13.62 0.68
CA LYS A 25 -12.52 -13.83 0.72
C LYS A 25 -13.34 -12.78 -0.06
N LEU A 26 -12.81 -11.59 -0.27
CA LEU A 26 -13.45 -10.59 -1.15
C LEU A 26 -13.31 -10.94 -2.64
N PHE A 27 -12.50 -11.94 -3.00
CA PHE A 27 -12.32 -12.38 -4.40
C PHE A 27 -13.26 -13.54 -4.81
N PHE A 28 -14.05 -14.14 -3.89
CA PHE A 28 -14.84 -15.35 -4.18
C PHE A 28 -16.36 -15.20 -4.05
N LEU A 29 -16.90 -13.98 -4.00
CA LEU A 29 -18.36 -13.75 -3.97
C LEU A 29 -18.85 -13.05 -5.26
N GLY A 30 -18.57 -13.66 -6.37
CA GLY A 30 -19.01 -13.17 -7.69
C GLY A 30 -19.17 -14.27 -8.72
N LEU A 31 -19.76 -15.42 -8.37
CA LEU A 31 -20.27 -16.39 -9.36
C LEU A 31 -21.26 -17.34 -8.71
N ALA A 32 -22.44 -17.41 -9.33
CA ALA A 32 -23.52 -18.36 -9.22
C ALA A 32 -24.77 -17.90 -8.45
N ALA A 33 -25.64 -17.27 -9.20
CA ALA A 33 -27.08 -17.49 -9.07
C ALA A 33 -27.67 -17.51 -10.48
N SER A 34 -27.72 -18.67 -11.06
CA SER A 34 -28.59 -18.98 -12.20
C SER A 34 -30.01 -19.09 -11.69
N THR A 35 -30.84 -18.09 -11.93
CA THR A 35 -32.29 -18.19 -11.77
C THR A 35 -32.92 -18.26 -13.16
N ILE A 36 -33.61 -19.34 -13.37
CA ILE A 36 -34.50 -19.57 -14.50
C ILE A 36 -35.63 -18.54 -14.41
N ALA A 37 -35.74 -17.62 -15.35
CA ALA A 37 -36.88 -16.72 -15.46
C ALA A 37 -37.87 -17.28 -16.49
N LEU A 38 -39.06 -17.62 -15.99
CA LEU A 38 -40.24 -17.87 -16.86
C LEU A 38 -40.60 -16.57 -17.57
N ALA A 39 -40.77 -16.67 -18.87
CA ALA A 39 -41.30 -15.61 -19.70
C ALA A 39 -42.78 -15.37 -19.43
N THR A 40 -43.12 -14.16 -18.97
CA THR A 40 -44.48 -13.64 -19.08
C THR A 40 -44.48 -12.40 -19.94
N ASN A 41 -45.23 -12.48 -21.03
CA ASN A 41 -45.52 -11.38 -21.96
C ASN A 41 -46.29 -10.27 -21.25
N VAL A 42 -45.76 -9.04 -21.28
CA VAL A 42 -46.49 -7.80 -20.95
C VAL A 42 -46.28 -6.83 -22.10
N PRO A 43 -47.36 -6.18 -22.61
CA PRO A 43 -47.29 -5.35 -23.78
C PRO A 43 -46.60 -4.01 -23.55
N ALA A 44 -46.01 -3.49 -24.63
CA ALA A 44 -45.36 -2.19 -24.69
C ALA A 44 -46.34 -1.05 -24.43
N THR A 45 -45.98 -0.14 -23.52
CA THR A 45 -46.63 1.19 -23.40
C THR A 45 -45.59 2.26 -23.14
N ALA A 46 -45.67 3.28 -24.03
CA ALA A 46 -45.30 4.70 -23.85
C ALA A 46 -43.83 5.05 -23.62
N GLU A 47 -43.28 5.74 -24.61
CA GLU A 47 -42.13 6.64 -24.53
C GLU A 47 -42.33 7.69 -23.42
N GLU A 48 -41.46 7.64 -22.38
CA GLU A 48 -41.26 8.80 -21.51
C GLU A 48 -40.10 9.65 -22.03
N THR A 49 -40.36 10.88 -22.36
CA THR A 49 -39.40 11.93 -22.66
C THR A 49 -38.48 12.18 -21.46
N PRO A 50 -37.15 12.28 -21.63
CA PRO A 50 -36.23 12.54 -20.52
C PRO A 50 -36.42 13.99 -20.01
N GLN A 51 -36.78 14.12 -18.72
CA GLN A 51 -36.70 15.37 -17.99
C GLN A 51 -35.23 15.78 -17.82
N ALA A 52 -34.92 17.00 -18.25
CA ALA A 52 -33.64 17.65 -17.97
C ALA A 52 -33.50 17.87 -16.46
N GLY A 53 -32.48 17.25 -15.83
CA GLY A 53 -32.15 17.53 -14.44
C GLY A 53 -31.82 16.31 -13.56
N GLN A 54 -31.69 15.12 -14.09
CA GLN A 54 -31.16 14.01 -13.32
C GLN A 54 -29.64 13.94 -13.47
N GLU A 55 -28.92 14.09 -12.32
CA GLU A 55 -27.50 13.74 -12.20
C GLU A 55 -27.24 12.41 -12.88
N LEU A 56 -26.16 12.35 -13.67
CA LEU A 56 -25.66 11.16 -14.36
C LEU A 56 -25.30 10.07 -13.33
N VAL A 57 -26.29 9.37 -12.82
CA VAL A 57 -26.11 8.17 -12.02
C VAL A 57 -25.67 7.05 -12.96
N ASN A 58 -24.36 6.86 -13.10
CA ASN A 58 -23.60 5.62 -13.36
C ASN A 58 -24.31 4.49 -14.14
N ARG A 59 -25.13 4.76 -15.14
CA ARG A 59 -25.44 3.82 -16.19
C ARG A 59 -24.52 4.14 -17.36
N ALA A 60 -23.58 3.27 -17.63
CA ALA A 60 -22.82 3.34 -18.85
C ALA A 60 -23.81 3.03 -20.00
N ASP A 61 -24.37 4.10 -20.60
CA ASP A 61 -25.16 3.95 -21.81
C ASP A 61 -24.23 3.47 -22.95
N GLY A 62 -24.14 2.16 -23.14
CA GLY A 62 -23.30 1.60 -24.17
C GLY A 62 -22.99 0.10 -23.95
N GLN A 63 -22.22 -0.45 -24.87
CA GLN A 63 -21.88 -1.87 -24.90
C GLN A 63 -20.38 -2.07 -24.97
N TRP A 64 -19.90 -3.05 -24.19
CA TRP A 64 -18.56 -3.59 -24.37
C TRP A 64 -18.51 -4.49 -25.60
N ILE A 65 -17.56 -4.21 -26.48
CA ILE A 65 -17.30 -5.00 -27.69
C ILE A 65 -15.86 -5.52 -27.62
N LYS A 66 -15.69 -6.78 -27.95
CA LYS A 66 -14.38 -7.41 -28.11
C LYS A 66 -14.18 -7.81 -29.54
N ASP A 67 -13.08 -7.39 -30.14
CA ASP A 67 -12.63 -7.82 -31.45
C ASP A 67 -11.21 -8.43 -31.38
N ALA A 68 -10.58 -8.65 -32.53
CA ALA A 68 -9.24 -9.23 -32.60
C ALA A 68 -8.15 -8.33 -31.97
N THR A 69 -8.37 -7.02 -31.86
CA THR A 69 -7.43 -6.06 -31.29
C THR A 69 -7.59 -5.91 -29.77
N GLY A 70 -8.83 -5.98 -29.27
CA GLY A 70 -9.06 -5.82 -27.83
C GLY A 70 -10.49 -5.46 -27.48
N TRP A 71 -10.66 -4.97 -26.24
CA TRP A 71 -11.93 -4.46 -25.75
C TRP A 71 -12.07 -2.98 -26.02
N TRP A 72 -13.26 -2.54 -26.46
CA TRP A 72 -13.66 -1.15 -26.60
C TRP A 72 -15.11 -0.95 -26.18
N PHE A 73 -15.54 0.29 -25.97
CA PHE A 73 -16.86 0.61 -25.50
C PHE A 73 -17.61 1.47 -26.50
N LYS A 74 -18.76 0.99 -26.99
CA LYS A 74 -19.60 1.67 -28.01
C LYS A 74 -20.80 2.31 -27.35
N TYR A 75 -21.01 3.60 -27.60
CA TYR A 75 -22.22 4.33 -27.19
C TYR A 75 -23.40 4.00 -28.13
N PRO A 76 -24.68 4.31 -27.69
CA PRO A 76 -25.88 4.08 -28.51
C PRO A 76 -25.85 4.83 -29.84
N ASP A 77 -25.22 6.02 -29.87
CA ASP A 77 -25.05 6.85 -31.08
C ASP A 77 -23.96 6.32 -32.04
N GLY A 78 -23.32 5.20 -31.70
CA GLY A 78 -22.26 4.59 -32.48
C GLY A 78 -20.86 5.12 -32.20
N THR A 79 -20.72 6.19 -31.43
CA THR A 79 -19.40 6.75 -31.02
C THR A 79 -18.71 5.89 -29.96
N TYR A 80 -17.45 6.18 -29.67
CA TYR A 80 -16.67 5.48 -28.68
C TYR A 80 -15.56 6.39 -28.10
N PRO A 81 -15.12 6.17 -26.84
CA PRO A 81 -14.09 7.01 -26.21
C PRO A 81 -12.72 6.75 -26.84
N LYS A 82 -11.95 7.83 -27.03
CA LYS A 82 -10.56 7.80 -27.50
C LYS A 82 -9.69 8.71 -26.68
N ASN A 83 -8.48 8.26 -26.35
CA ASN A 83 -7.46 9.02 -25.65
C ASN A 83 -7.99 9.73 -24.41
N GLN A 84 -8.79 9.03 -23.60
CA GLN A 84 -9.45 9.62 -22.44
C GLN A 84 -9.76 8.59 -21.34
N TRP A 85 -9.86 9.11 -20.14
CA TRP A 85 -10.42 8.41 -18.99
C TRP A 85 -11.95 8.30 -19.10
N LYS A 86 -12.48 7.17 -18.64
CA LYS A 86 -13.91 6.96 -18.55
C LYS A 86 -14.27 6.11 -17.34
N GLN A 87 -15.29 6.50 -16.61
CA GLN A 87 -15.90 5.68 -15.59
C GLN A 87 -17.08 4.91 -16.18
N ILE A 88 -17.03 3.59 -16.06
CA ILE A 88 -18.07 2.67 -16.54
C ILE A 88 -18.36 1.67 -15.41
N ASN A 89 -19.62 1.62 -14.95
CA ASN A 89 -20.03 0.76 -13.82
C ASN A 89 -19.12 0.90 -12.59
N SER A 90 -18.89 2.13 -12.16
CA SER A 90 -18.04 2.50 -11.01
C SER A 90 -16.57 2.11 -11.11
N ARG A 91 -16.10 1.66 -12.27
CA ARG A 91 -14.70 1.36 -12.55
C ARG A 91 -14.12 2.37 -13.53
N TYR A 92 -12.85 2.72 -13.37
CA TYR A 92 -12.15 3.62 -14.28
C TYR A 92 -11.36 2.83 -15.30
N TYR A 93 -11.42 3.32 -16.54
CA TYR A 93 -10.71 2.78 -17.71
C TYR A 93 -10.00 3.93 -18.43
N TYR A 94 -8.91 3.62 -19.11
CA TYR A 94 -8.30 4.54 -20.04
C TYR A 94 -8.38 3.96 -21.45
N PHE A 95 -8.95 4.70 -22.38
CA PHE A 95 -9.05 4.34 -23.79
C PHE A 95 -7.90 5.00 -24.56
N ASN A 96 -7.17 4.22 -25.34
CA ASN A 96 -6.09 4.71 -26.17
C ASN A 96 -6.60 5.53 -27.38
N ASN A 97 -5.71 6.02 -28.23
CA ASN A 97 -6.05 6.83 -29.39
C ASN A 97 -6.89 6.08 -30.45
N GLN A 98 -6.87 4.77 -30.42
CA GLN A 98 -7.66 3.89 -31.30
C GLN A 98 -9.03 3.55 -30.69
N GLY A 99 -9.25 3.83 -29.39
CA GLY A 99 -10.50 3.56 -28.67
C GLY A 99 -10.51 2.22 -27.92
N TYR A 100 -9.40 1.52 -27.84
CA TYR A 100 -9.29 0.28 -27.04
C TYR A 100 -8.87 0.59 -25.61
N ILE A 101 -9.35 -0.23 -24.64
CA ILE A 101 -8.91 -0.12 -23.26
C ILE A 101 -7.41 -0.40 -23.15
N THR A 102 -6.80 0.30 -22.21
CA THR A 102 -5.41 0.10 -21.82
C THR A 102 -5.34 -0.99 -20.75
N THR A 103 -4.30 -1.84 -20.81
CA THR A 103 -4.00 -2.86 -19.80
C THR A 103 -2.55 -2.74 -19.34
N GLY A 104 -2.24 -3.29 -18.16
CA GLY A 104 -0.89 -3.25 -17.58
C GLY A 104 -0.45 -1.85 -17.15
N TRP A 105 0.86 -1.64 -17.10
CA TRP A 105 1.45 -0.37 -16.69
C TRP A 105 1.29 0.71 -17.75
N LYS A 106 0.88 1.92 -17.30
CA LYS A 106 0.75 3.07 -18.20
C LYS A 106 1.08 4.36 -17.47
N GLN A 107 1.82 5.24 -18.13
CA GLN A 107 2.08 6.59 -17.67
C GLN A 107 1.07 7.53 -18.33
N LEU A 108 0.25 8.21 -17.51
CA LEU A 108 -0.85 9.04 -17.97
C LEU A 108 -0.99 10.29 -17.11
N THR A 109 -1.55 11.35 -17.68
CA THR A 109 -2.05 12.48 -16.90
C THR A 109 -3.29 12.06 -16.13
N GLY A 110 -3.35 12.40 -14.84
CA GLY A 110 -4.49 12.09 -13.99
C GLY A 110 -5.78 12.81 -14.40
N PHE A 111 -6.89 12.29 -13.98
CA PHE A 111 -8.23 12.73 -14.46
C PHE A 111 -9.00 13.61 -13.49
N ASN A 112 -8.89 13.40 -12.18
CA ASN A 112 -9.62 14.19 -11.19
C ASN A 112 -8.78 15.39 -10.66
N LYS A 113 -8.37 15.31 -9.40
CA LYS A 113 -7.55 16.33 -8.72
C LYS A 113 -6.07 16.20 -9.08
N HIS A 114 -5.61 14.97 -9.28
CA HIS A 114 -4.25 14.68 -9.69
C HIS A 114 -4.09 14.97 -11.18
N LYS A 115 -3.38 16.06 -11.52
CA LYS A 115 -3.17 16.49 -12.91
C LYS A 115 -1.76 16.23 -13.44
N GLU A 116 -0.91 15.61 -12.61
CA GLU A 116 0.45 15.27 -13.00
C GLU A 116 0.49 13.97 -13.79
N VAL A 117 1.54 13.82 -14.59
CA VAL A 117 1.83 12.57 -15.29
C VAL A 117 2.36 11.55 -14.28
N SER A 118 1.64 10.45 -14.11
CA SER A 118 1.95 9.43 -13.12
C SER A 118 1.75 8.03 -13.67
N TRP A 119 2.30 7.04 -12.97
CA TRP A 119 2.10 5.65 -13.31
C TRP A 119 0.78 5.13 -12.75
N TYR A 120 0.07 4.40 -13.61
CA TYR A 120 -1.16 3.67 -13.32
C TYR A 120 -0.98 2.21 -13.70
N TYR A 121 -1.77 1.35 -13.09
CA TYR A 121 -1.83 -0.05 -13.46
C TYR A 121 -3.27 -0.46 -13.74
N PHE A 122 -3.48 -1.05 -14.90
CA PHE A 122 -4.77 -1.54 -15.36
C PHE A 122 -4.78 -3.06 -15.36
N ASP A 123 -5.88 -3.65 -14.94
CA ASP A 123 -6.03 -5.11 -14.94
C ASP A 123 -5.67 -5.70 -16.29
N PRO A 124 -4.80 -6.71 -16.36
CA PRO A 124 -4.39 -7.30 -17.63
C PRO A 124 -5.53 -7.98 -18.43
N THR A 125 -6.60 -8.40 -17.72
CA THR A 125 -7.71 -9.16 -18.30
C THR A 125 -8.85 -8.26 -18.74
N ASN A 126 -9.27 -7.34 -17.87
CA ASN A 126 -10.48 -6.54 -18.08
C ASN A 126 -10.23 -5.03 -18.14
N GLY A 127 -8.99 -4.56 -17.93
CA GLY A 127 -8.55 -3.19 -18.15
C GLY A 127 -9.05 -2.15 -17.13
N ASP A 128 -9.66 -2.56 -16.00
CA ASP A 128 -10.01 -1.63 -14.95
C ASP A 128 -8.78 -1.12 -14.19
N MET A 129 -8.77 0.18 -13.86
CA MET A 129 -7.72 0.81 -13.09
C MET A 129 -7.61 0.19 -11.69
N LYS A 130 -6.41 -0.18 -11.28
CA LYS A 130 -6.14 -0.73 -9.95
C LYS A 130 -5.88 0.37 -8.93
N THR A 131 -6.32 0.13 -7.70
CA THR A 131 -6.13 1.00 -6.53
C THR A 131 -5.69 0.17 -5.33
N GLY A 132 -5.16 0.82 -4.28
CA GLY A 132 -4.69 0.15 -3.08
C GLY A 132 -3.47 -0.74 -3.33
N TRP A 133 -3.28 -1.75 -2.49
CA TRP A 133 -2.18 -2.70 -2.61
C TRP A 133 -2.37 -3.66 -3.79
N GLN A 134 -1.35 -3.78 -4.64
CA GLN A 134 -1.32 -4.69 -5.79
C GLN A 134 -0.01 -5.46 -5.82
N ALA A 135 -0.10 -6.79 -5.94
CA ALA A 135 1.06 -7.64 -6.21
C ALA A 135 1.22 -7.80 -7.74
N ILE A 136 2.30 -7.29 -8.30
CA ILE A 136 2.57 -7.29 -9.74
C ILE A 136 3.96 -7.88 -9.96
N ASN A 137 4.05 -8.98 -10.67
CA ASN A 137 5.31 -9.68 -10.96
C ASN A 137 6.18 -9.93 -9.70
N GLY A 138 5.54 -10.37 -8.59
CA GLY A 138 6.22 -10.71 -7.34
C GLY A 138 6.62 -9.51 -6.47
N LYS A 139 6.29 -8.29 -6.86
CA LYS A 139 6.54 -7.06 -6.11
C LYS A 139 5.24 -6.41 -5.68
N TRP A 140 5.25 -5.76 -4.51
CA TRP A 140 4.10 -5.02 -4.00
C TRP A 140 4.19 -3.55 -4.36
N TYR A 141 3.07 -2.99 -4.81
CA TYR A 141 2.89 -1.57 -5.13
C TYR A 141 1.66 -1.04 -4.42
N TYR A 142 1.63 0.26 -4.17
CA TYR A 142 0.44 0.89 -3.63
C TYR A 142 -0.01 2.04 -4.54
N PHE A 143 -1.27 1.96 -4.96
CA PHE A 143 -1.92 2.96 -5.77
C PHE A 143 -2.88 3.79 -4.92
N ASP A 144 -2.96 5.09 -5.19
CA ASP A 144 -3.92 5.97 -4.49
C ASP A 144 -5.33 5.37 -4.54
N PRO A 145 -6.04 5.24 -3.40
CA PRO A 145 -7.35 4.59 -3.36
C PRO A 145 -8.43 5.30 -4.18
N THR A 146 -8.28 6.60 -4.43
CA THR A 146 -9.26 7.44 -5.12
C THR A 146 -8.84 7.74 -6.55
N GLU A 147 -7.59 8.13 -6.72
CA GLU A 147 -7.08 8.66 -7.99
C GLU A 147 -6.31 7.59 -8.79
N GLY A 148 -5.92 6.46 -8.17
CA GLY A 148 -5.31 5.29 -8.82
C GLY A 148 -3.86 5.46 -9.28
N TYR A 149 -3.20 6.58 -9.03
CA TYR A 149 -1.79 6.73 -9.37
C TYR A 149 -0.88 6.01 -8.37
N MET A 150 0.25 5.51 -8.86
CA MET A 150 1.25 4.81 -8.07
C MET A 150 1.91 5.76 -7.06
N LEU A 151 1.93 5.38 -5.79
CA LEU A 151 2.64 6.12 -4.74
C LEU A 151 4.10 5.71 -4.65
N THR A 152 4.95 6.66 -4.24
CA THR A 152 6.39 6.47 -4.03
C THR A 152 6.84 7.14 -2.73
N GLY A 153 8.02 6.78 -2.22
CA GLY A 153 8.58 7.31 -0.97
C GLY A 153 7.95 6.72 0.28
N VAL A 154 8.17 7.34 1.43
CA VAL A 154 7.56 6.88 2.69
C VAL A 154 6.12 7.34 2.76
N LYS A 155 5.19 6.39 2.91
CA LYS A 155 3.75 6.64 2.98
C LYS A 155 3.11 6.01 4.20
N GLN A 156 2.17 6.72 4.80
CA GLN A 156 1.30 6.20 5.84
C GLN A 156 0.06 5.59 5.20
N ILE A 157 -0.11 4.27 5.31
CA ILE A 157 -1.15 3.50 4.62
C ILE A 157 -1.97 2.71 5.65
N GLY A 158 -3.27 2.61 5.42
CA GLY A 158 -4.22 1.87 6.26
C GLY A 158 -5.40 2.72 6.72
N ALA A 159 -6.36 2.09 7.37
CA ALA A 159 -7.52 2.76 7.95
C ALA A 159 -7.12 3.64 9.15
N PRO A 160 -7.89 4.67 9.50
CA PRO A 160 -7.67 5.45 10.71
C PRO A 160 -7.51 4.55 11.95
N GLY A 161 -6.50 4.84 12.78
CA GLY A 161 -6.18 4.07 14.00
C GLY A 161 -5.29 2.84 13.79
N VAL A 162 -5.15 2.33 12.56
CA VAL A 162 -4.29 1.17 12.23
C VAL A 162 -3.28 1.47 11.12
N ARG A 163 -3.08 2.75 10.81
CA ARG A 163 -2.13 3.18 9.78
C ARG A 163 -0.71 2.81 10.15
N LYS A 164 0.01 2.23 9.18
CA LYS A 164 1.44 1.92 9.27
C LYS A 164 2.21 2.70 8.20
N TYR A 165 3.51 2.88 8.41
CA TYR A 165 4.38 3.50 7.42
C TYR A 165 5.05 2.42 6.58
N TYR A 166 5.11 2.66 5.27
CA TYR A 166 5.77 1.81 4.28
C TYR A 166 6.74 2.65 3.45
N TYR A 167 7.79 2.02 2.95
CA TYR A 167 8.71 2.66 2.02
C TYR A 167 8.50 2.07 0.63
N LEU A 168 8.04 2.91 -0.28
CA LEU A 168 7.85 2.59 -1.69
C LEU A 168 9.02 3.21 -2.46
N HIS A 169 9.71 2.42 -3.28
CA HIS A 169 10.90 2.90 -4.00
C HIS A 169 10.61 4.22 -4.74
N PRO A 170 11.45 5.26 -4.61
CA PRO A 170 11.13 6.60 -5.10
C PRO A 170 10.93 6.70 -6.62
N THR A 171 11.53 5.79 -7.38
CA THR A 171 11.41 5.75 -8.84
C THR A 171 10.47 4.65 -9.32
N ASN A 172 10.64 3.43 -8.80
CA ASN A 172 9.93 2.25 -9.32
C ASN A 172 8.61 2.00 -8.60
N GLY A 173 8.39 2.56 -7.39
CA GLY A 173 7.17 2.39 -6.61
C GLY A 173 7.03 1.06 -5.87
N ASP A 174 7.91 0.09 -6.07
CA ASP A 174 7.84 -1.20 -5.38
C ASP A 174 8.17 -1.06 -3.88
N MET A 175 7.40 -1.75 -3.03
CA MET A 175 7.57 -1.75 -1.58
C MET A 175 8.93 -2.30 -1.20
N GLN A 176 9.64 -1.56 -0.35
CA GLN A 176 10.97 -1.90 0.14
C GLN A 176 10.90 -2.44 1.57
N THR A 177 11.78 -3.40 1.89
CA THR A 177 11.91 -4.02 3.22
C THR A 177 13.36 -3.98 3.68
N GLY A 178 13.62 -4.30 4.96
CA GLY A 178 14.96 -4.29 5.51
C GLY A 178 15.48 -2.89 5.88
N TRP A 179 16.79 -2.74 5.88
CA TRP A 179 17.48 -1.52 6.28
C TRP A 179 17.52 -0.47 5.18
N HIS A 180 17.08 0.77 5.51
CA HIS A 180 17.18 1.92 4.61
C HIS A 180 17.62 3.17 5.36
N LYS A 181 18.60 3.89 4.78
CA LYS A 181 19.04 5.20 5.27
C LYS A 181 18.29 6.27 4.50
N LEU A 182 17.28 6.87 5.12
CA LEU A 182 16.33 7.77 4.46
C LEU A 182 16.45 9.20 4.99
N PRO A 183 16.22 10.21 4.13
CA PRO A 183 16.25 11.60 4.52
C PRO A 183 15.10 11.96 5.46
N HIS A 184 15.36 12.90 6.33
CA HIS A 184 14.37 13.66 7.10
C HIS A 184 14.71 15.14 6.99
N SER A 185 13.82 15.90 6.37
CA SER A 185 13.98 17.33 6.22
C SER A 185 13.28 18.07 7.35
N TYR A 186 13.99 18.97 8.00
CA TYR A 186 13.49 19.81 9.08
C TYR A 186 12.96 21.15 8.53
N ALA A 187 12.15 21.84 9.33
CA ALA A 187 11.57 23.13 8.96
C ALA A 187 12.64 24.23 8.70
N ASN A 188 13.85 24.09 9.27
CA ASN A 188 14.97 24.98 9.05
C ASN A 188 15.71 24.73 7.70
N GLY A 189 15.23 23.80 6.88
CA GLY A 189 15.84 23.40 5.61
C GLY A 189 16.94 22.35 5.72
N GLU A 190 17.33 21.96 6.95
CA GLU A 190 18.32 20.91 7.15
C GLU A 190 17.75 19.55 6.77
N THR A 191 18.56 18.70 6.12
CA THR A 191 18.20 17.31 5.80
C THR A 191 19.23 16.37 6.40
N ILE A 192 18.77 15.51 7.31
CA ILE A 192 19.59 14.50 7.96
C ILE A 192 19.11 13.12 7.53
N TYR A 193 20.06 12.21 7.30
CA TYR A 193 19.76 10.84 6.89
C TYR A 193 19.80 9.91 8.11
N TYR A 194 18.69 9.21 8.34
CA TYR A 194 18.54 8.27 9.45
C TYR A 194 18.30 6.85 8.96
N TRP A 195 18.88 5.88 9.67
CA TRP A 195 18.57 4.48 9.47
C TRP A 195 17.18 4.15 9.98
N ARG A 196 16.42 3.44 9.17
CA ARG A 196 15.09 2.87 9.47
C ARG A 196 15.07 1.41 9.04
N TYR A 197 14.22 0.64 9.65
CA TYR A 197 14.03 -0.76 9.27
C TYR A 197 12.57 -1.01 8.92
N PHE A 198 12.36 -1.68 7.80
CA PHE A 198 11.05 -2.07 7.31
C PHE A 198 10.93 -3.58 7.41
N ASP A 199 9.86 -4.07 8.05
CA ASP A 199 9.67 -5.48 8.36
C ASP A 199 9.69 -6.33 7.08
N PRO A 200 10.50 -7.39 6.99
CA PRO A 200 10.57 -8.24 5.81
C PRO A 200 9.28 -8.99 5.49
N GLU A 201 8.43 -9.24 6.49
CA GLU A 201 7.21 -10.03 6.32
C GLU A 201 6.06 -9.21 5.73
N ASP A 202 5.84 -7.98 6.22
CA ASP A 202 4.70 -7.15 5.83
C ASP A 202 5.07 -5.74 5.35
N GLY A 203 6.36 -5.38 5.34
CA GLY A 203 6.89 -4.12 4.81
C GLY A 203 6.67 -2.89 5.70
N HIS A 204 6.03 -3.01 6.87
CA HIS A 204 5.81 -1.83 7.69
C HIS A 204 7.09 -1.35 8.39
N ARG A 205 7.20 -0.04 8.61
CA ARG A 205 8.30 0.56 9.37
C ARG A 205 8.26 0.11 10.83
N VAL A 206 9.39 -0.40 11.31
CA VAL A 206 9.54 -0.84 12.70
C VAL A 206 9.68 0.36 13.64
N GLU A 207 9.06 0.25 14.81
CA GLU A 207 9.17 1.16 15.94
C GLU A 207 9.35 0.36 17.24
N GLY A 208 10.08 0.91 18.22
CA GLY A 208 10.42 0.22 19.46
C GLY A 208 11.56 -0.78 19.28
N TRP A 209 11.61 -1.77 20.16
CA TRP A 209 12.66 -2.79 20.15
C TRP A 209 12.41 -3.86 19.10
N ARG A 210 13.48 -4.23 18.37
CA ARG A 210 13.44 -5.31 17.36
C ARG A 210 14.75 -6.08 17.36
N LYS A 211 14.67 -7.41 17.34
CA LYS A 211 15.81 -8.27 17.10
C LYS A 211 15.97 -8.50 15.60
N ILE A 212 17.17 -8.20 15.06
CA ILE A 212 17.49 -8.30 13.63
C ILE A 212 18.85 -9.00 13.54
N ASP A 213 18.93 -10.10 12.82
CA ASP A 213 20.13 -10.91 12.60
C ASP A 213 20.90 -11.27 13.90
N GLY A 214 20.15 -11.52 14.99
CA GLY A 214 20.70 -11.89 16.28
C GLY A 214 20.93 -10.74 17.26
N ASP A 215 21.02 -9.50 16.82
CA ASP A 215 21.24 -8.30 17.63
C ASP A 215 19.95 -7.54 17.92
N TRP A 216 19.87 -6.87 19.09
CA TRP A 216 18.77 -5.98 19.44
C TRP A 216 19.04 -4.54 19.00
N TYR A 217 18.02 -3.94 18.38
CA TYR A 217 17.97 -2.54 17.97
C TYR A 217 16.75 -1.86 18.57
N HIS A 218 16.83 -0.55 18.73
CA HIS A 218 15.69 0.27 19.12
C HIS A 218 15.42 1.35 18.08
N PHE A 219 14.13 1.51 17.72
CA PHE A 219 13.65 2.52 16.78
C PHE A 219 12.72 3.49 17.50
N THR A 220 12.92 4.79 17.28
CA THR A 220 12.11 5.84 17.94
C THR A 220 10.65 5.73 17.53
N ARG A 221 9.74 5.94 18.48
CA ARG A 221 8.31 5.99 18.20
C ARG A 221 7.96 7.20 17.32
N GLY A 222 7.00 7.03 16.40
CA GLY A 222 6.54 8.06 15.46
C GLY A 222 7.47 8.28 14.27
N MET A 223 8.80 8.30 14.46
CA MET A 223 9.76 8.53 13.37
C MET A 223 10.41 7.24 12.85
N GLY A 224 10.45 6.16 13.65
CA GLY A 224 11.11 4.89 13.30
C GLY A 224 12.61 5.04 13.03
N VAL A 225 13.27 6.01 13.65
CA VAL A 225 14.71 6.25 13.52
C VAL A 225 15.44 5.28 14.43
N MET A 226 16.46 4.60 13.91
CA MET A 226 17.35 3.76 14.70
C MET A 226 18.08 4.59 15.76
N SER A 227 17.97 4.22 17.03
CA SER A 227 18.74 4.81 18.10
C SER A 227 20.19 4.36 18.03
N SER A 228 21.14 5.29 18.15
CA SER A 228 22.57 5.01 18.17
C SER A 228 23.32 5.96 19.11
N SER A 229 24.42 5.50 19.69
CA SER A 229 25.23 6.23 20.67
C SER A 229 24.38 6.83 21.82
N ALA A 230 23.36 6.11 22.27
CA ALA A 230 22.34 6.62 23.16
C ALA A 230 21.85 5.60 24.19
N TRP A 231 21.44 6.10 25.32
CA TRP A 231 20.74 5.32 26.35
C TRP A 231 19.24 5.26 26.05
N ASN A 232 18.65 4.07 26.19
CA ASN A 232 17.21 3.87 26.22
C ASN A 232 16.83 3.12 27.51
N GLY A 233 16.47 3.86 28.55
CA GLY A 233 16.35 3.32 29.90
C GLY A 233 17.69 2.79 30.40
N GLN A 234 17.76 1.52 30.73
CA GLN A 234 18.97 0.84 31.22
C GLN A 234 19.86 0.24 30.11
N TYR A 235 19.44 0.34 28.87
CA TYR A 235 20.13 -0.25 27.71
C TYR A 235 20.90 0.83 26.95
N TYR A 236 22.08 0.51 26.47
CA TYR A 236 22.89 1.38 25.63
C TYR A 236 22.90 0.88 24.18
N LEU A 237 22.57 1.75 23.26
CA LEU A 237 22.67 1.50 21.82
C LEU A 237 24.00 2.06 21.35
N LYS A 238 24.86 1.19 20.77
CA LYS A 238 26.17 1.55 20.23
C LYS A 238 26.05 2.42 18.99
N GLU A 239 27.15 2.87 18.43
CA GLU A 239 27.19 3.70 17.23
C GLU A 239 26.53 3.01 16.03
N ASP A 240 26.70 1.69 15.92
CA ASP A 240 26.08 0.85 14.89
C ASP A 240 24.60 0.52 15.16
N GLY A 241 24.04 1.03 16.26
CA GLY A 241 22.65 0.82 16.68
C GLY A 241 22.41 -0.46 17.47
N LYS A 242 23.38 -1.36 17.60
CA LYS A 242 23.22 -2.59 18.38
C LYS A 242 23.18 -2.30 19.87
N MET A 243 22.33 -2.98 20.59
CA MET A 243 22.32 -2.97 22.04
C MET A 243 23.63 -3.57 22.60
N ALA A 244 24.29 -2.88 23.51
CA ALA A 244 25.46 -3.38 24.20
C ALA A 244 25.07 -4.56 25.10
N HIS A 245 25.80 -5.69 25.03
CA HIS A 245 25.64 -6.87 25.87
C HIS A 245 26.95 -7.67 25.95
N ASP A 246 27.19 -8.37 27.05
CA ASP A 246 28.38 -9.21 27.30
C ASP A 246 29.72 -8.49 27.02
N GLU A 247 29.77 -7.17 27.27
CA GLU A 247 30.94 -6.34 26.96
C GLU A 247 31.11 -5.20 27.95
N THR A 248 32.30 -4.58 27.95
CA THR A 248 32.60 -3.37 28.71
C THR A 248 32.94 -2.24 27.73
N LEU A 249 32.22 -1.13 27.83
CA LEU A 249 32.37 0.04 26.96
C LEU A 249 32.78 1.28 27.76
N LEU A 250 33.65 2.10 27.16
CA LEU A 250 33.95 3.44 27.64
C LEU A 250 32.92 4.41 27.08
N ILE A 251 32.03 4.92 27.94
CA ILE A 251 30.96 5.85 27.57
C ILE A 251 31.11 7.12 28.39
N ARG A 252 31.41 8.24 27.72
CA ARG A 252 31.59 9.58 28.35
C ARG A 252 32.55 9.55 29.55
N GLY A 253 33.69 8.85 29.41
CA GLY A 253 34.76 8.80 30.40
C GLY A 253 34.55 7.79 31.52
N LYS A 254 33.54 6.95 31.51
CA LYS A 254 33.28 5.88 32.47
C LYS A 254 33.17 4.51 31.75
N TYR A 255 33.68 3.48 32.42
CA TYR A 255 33.54 2.11 31.92
C TYR A 255 32.24 1.48 32.45
N TYR A 256 31.40 1.03 31.53
CA TYR A 256 30.14 0.34 31.82
C TYR A 256 30.29 -1.12 31.38
N THR A 257 30.03 -2.06 32.30
CA THR A 257 30.00 -3.49 31.98
C THR A 257 28.55 -3.95 31.85
N PHE A 258 28.23 -4.60 30.73
CA PHE A 258 26.89 -5.08 30.40
C PHE A 258 26.85 -6.60 30.47
N ASN A 259 25.77 -7.18 31.01
CA ASN A 259 25.52 -8.60 31.00
C ASN A 259 24.86 -9.03 29.66
N SER A 260 24.54 -10.34 29.54
CA SER A 260 23.90 -10.93 28.35
C SER A 260 22.52 -10.31 28.01
N ASP A 261 21.84 -9.75 29.00
CA ASP A 261 20.54 -9.07 28.79
C ASP A 261 20.68 -7.58 28.43
N GLY A 262 21.92 -7.09 28.32
CA GLY A 262 22.23 -5.67 28.05
C GLY A 262 22.06 -4.75 29.26
N ILE A 263 22.02 -5.32 30.48
CA ILE A 263 21.86 -4.55 31.72
C ILE A 263 23.24 -4.24 32.30
N VAL A 264 23.43 -2.99 32.72
CA VAL A 264 24.68 -2.55 33.39
C VAL A 264 24.86 -3.27 34.73
N THR A 265 26.01 -3.94 34.90
CA THR A 265 26.39 -4.65 36.11
C THR A 265 27.46 -3.90 36.91
N SER A 266 28.30 -3.07 36.27
CA SER A 266 29.26 -2.23 36.96
C SER A 266 29.54 -0.93 36.20
N VAL A 267 29.93 0.11 36.94
CA VAL A 267 30.39 1.40 36.40
C VAL A 267 31.67 1.78 37.12
N LYS A 268 32.73 2.14 36.39
CA LYS A 268 34.02 2.56 36.95
C LYS A 268 34.49 3.86 36.32
#